data_a2e9f663429352bf83a152ec2f08a474
#
_entry.id   a2e9f663429352bf83a152ec2f08a474
#
_cell.length_a   1.000
_cell.length_b   1.000
_cell.length_c   1.000
_cell.angle_alpha   90.00
_cell.angle_beta   90.00
_cell.angle_gamma   90.00
#
_symmetry.space_group_name_H-M   'P 1'
#
loop_
_entity.id
_entity.type
_entity.pdbx_description
1 polymer ?
#
loop_
_entity_poly.entity_id
_entity_poly.type
_entity_poly.pdbx_seq_one_letter_code
_entity_poly.pdbx_strand_id
1 'polypeptide(L)'
;MTTDHRSIANQAFTMTNGQKIAYYDSKSAGTANSDRVIVLLHGFCGSSAYWEQVLPQLEGAGRLIVPDLRGHGRSTSPGQPIYAMEDFASDLRLLLEHLNADAVTLFGHSLGGYASLAFAELYPDKLAAFGLVHSTAKPDSEEAKGNREKAAHALRTEGIAPFVEGLVPKLFAPSHRESMSGQVKSIIDIGLGTDAEGAAATALGMKARLDRTGVLDGLSVPRLLVAGAEDGVIPPANTFTTDGPQVTQSLLEDCGHMSMVEAPERLAAELLAFLDANKHK
;
A
#
# COMPACT_ATOMS: atom_id res chain seq x y z
N MET A 1 -6.63 -27.25 8.45
CA MET A 1 -6.09 -25.92 8.74
C MET A 1 -6.87 -24.94 7.88
N THR A 2 -7.73 -24.13 8.44
CA THR A 2 -8.41 -23.06 7.71
C THR A 2 -7.31 -22.06 7.30
N THR A 3 -7.05 -21.91 6.02
CA THR A 3 -6.20 -20.85 5.48
C THR A 3 -6.81 -19.53 5.88
N ASP A 4 -6.09 -18.78 6.72
CA ASP A 4 -6.50 -17.42 7.09
C ASP A 4 -6.26 -16.50 5.88
N HIS A 5 -7.31 -16.29 5.09
CA HIS A 5 -7.29 -15.47 3.87
C HIS A 5 -7.05 -13.97 4.11
N ARG A 6 -6.89 -13.55 5.36
CA ARG A 6 -6.70 -12.15 5.75
C ARG A 6 -5.29 -11.62 5.46
N SER A 7 -4.33 -12.50 5.17
CA SER A 7 -2.96 -12.16 4.79
C SER A 7 -2.33 -13.32 4.03
N ILE A 8 -1.58 -13.01 2.99
CA ILE A 8 -0.80 -13.98 2.20
C ILE A 8 0.65 -14.12 2.70
N ALA A 9 1.01 -13.44 3.80
CA ALA A 9 2.35 -13.50 4.36
C ALA A 9 2.78 -14.95 4.65
N ASN A 10 3.92 -15.35 4.09
CA ASN A 10 4.52 -16.68 4.23
C ASN A 10 5.81 -16.65 5.06
N GLN A 11 6.28 -15.48 5.43
CA GLN A 11 7.48 -15.21 6.22
C GLN A 11 7.21 -14.19 7.33
N ALA A 12 8.11 -14.09 8.29
CA ALA A 12 8.10 -13.05 9.30
C ALA A 12 9.53 -12.65 9.70
N PHE A 13 9.75 -11.37 9.88
CA PHE A 13 10.96 -10.77 10.42
C PHE A 13 10.65 -10.19 11.79
N THR A 14 11.44 -10.55 12.81
CA THR A 14 11.33 -9.99 14.15
C THR A 14 12.48 -9.02 14.40
N MET A 15 12.14 -7.78 14.66
CA MET A 15 13.09 -6.71 14.96
C MET A 15 13.69 -6.88 16.37
N THR A 16 14.76 -6.17 16.66
CA THR A 16 15.46 -6.22 17.99
C THR A 16 14.58 -5.77 19.14
N ASN A 17 13.57 -4.91 18.89
CA ASN A 17 12.59 -4.47 19.89
C ASN A 17 11.42 -5.45 20.08
N GLY A 18 11.44 -6.62 19.41
CA GLY A 18 10.40 -7.64 19.46
C GLY A 18 9.22 -7.42 18.51
N GLN A 19 9.17 -6.29 17.79
CA GLN A 19 8.15 -6.06 16.77
C GLN A 19 8.34 -7.03 15.60
N LYS A 20 7.25 -7.63 15.13
CA LYS A 20 7.25 -8.57 14.00
C LYS A 20 6.61 -7.91 12.78
N ILE A 21 7.27 -8.01 11.63
CA ILE A 21 6.72 -7.72 10.31
C ILE A 21 6.51 -9.04 9.58
N ALA A 22 5.27 -9.37 9.30
CA ALA A 22 4.90 -10.49 8.43
C ALA A 22 4.94 -10.01 6.97
N TYR A 23 5.36 -10.88 6.04
CA TYR A 23 5.47 -10.52 4.63
C TYR A 23 5.36 -11.74 3.73
N TYR A 24 4.89 -11.53 2.51
CA TYR A 24 5.03 -12.48 1.44
C TYR A 24 6.39 -12.29 0.76
N ASP A 25 7.06 -13.39 0.46
CA ASP A 25 8.31 -13.41 -0.32
C ASP A 25 8.20 -14.48 -1.41
N SER A 26 8.19 -14.07 -2.67
CA SER A 26 8.10 -14.98 -3.81
C SER A 26 9.33 -15.91 -3.94
N LYS A 27 10.50 -15.51 -3.41
CA LYS A 27 11.68 -16.37 -3.37
C LYS A 27 11.45 -17.59 -2.50
N SER A 28 10.77 -17.43 -1.37
CA SER A 28 10.37 -18.54 -0.50
C SER A 28 9.27 -19.40 -1.11
N ALA A 29 8.48 -18.84 -2.02
CA ALA A 29 7.47 -19.56 -2.80
C ALA A 29 8.06 -20.25 -4.06
N GLY A 30 9.35 -20.01 -4.37
CA GLY A 30 10.03 -20.63 -5.53
C GLY A 30 9.77 -19.96 -6.88
N THR A 31 9.18 -18.76 -6.91
CA THR A 31 8.76 -18.07 -8.13
C THR A 31 9.68 -16.93 -8.58
N ALA A 32 10.73 -16.59 -7.82
CA ALA A 32 11.63 -15.48 -8.13
C ALA A 32 12.64 -15.83 -9.21
N ASN A 33 12.63 -15.10 -10.33
CA ASN A 33 13.50 -15.33 -11.50
C ASN A 33 14.46 -14.18 -11.84
N SER A 34 14.53 -13.11 -11.03
CA SER A 34 15.29 -11.91 -11.34
C SER A 34 15.92 -11.33 -10.07
N ASP A 35 17.06 -10.64 -10.22
CA ASP A 35 17.73 -9.91 -9.13
C ASP A 35 16.95 -8.64 -8.71
N ARG A 36 15.98 -8.18 -9.53
CA ARG A 36 15.10 -7.06 -9.20
C ARG A 36 14.21 -7.40 -8.00
N VAL A 37 14.15 -6.51 -7.04
CA VAL A 37 13.22 -6.61 -5.90
C VAL A 37 12.08 -5.61 -6.10
N ILE A 38 10.85 -6.11 -6.04
CA ILE A 38 9.61 -5.35 -6.17
C ILE A 38 8.87 -5.41 -4.83
N VAL A 39 8.61 -4.25 -4.25
CA VAL A 39 7.88 -4.14 -2.98
C VAL A 39 6.50 -3.56 -3.25
N LEU A 40 5.47 -4.18 -2.69
CA LEU A 40 4.08 -3.75 -2.82
C LEU A 40 3.51 -3.47 -1.43
N LEU A 41 3.20 -2.20 -1.12
CA LEU A 41 2.60 -1.80 0.16
C LEU A 41 1.09 -1.63 0.02
N HIS A 42 0.34 -2.20 0.95
CA HIS A 42 -1.13 -2.14 0.96
C HIS A 42 -1.68 -0.86 1.58
N GLY A 43 -2.99 -0.63 1.43
CA GLY A 43 -3.73 0.49 1.97
C GLY A 43 -4.23 0.29 3.41
N PHE A 44 -4.91 1.30 3.94
CA PHE A 44 -5.47 1.32 5.29
C PHE A 44 -6.51 0.23 5.50
N CYS A 45 -6.47 -0.42 6.66
CA CYS A 45 -7.25 -1.60 7.00
C CYS A 45 -7.10 -2.76 6.00
N GLY A 46 -5.96 -2.83 5.31
CA GLY A 46 -5.61 -3.91 4.40
C GLY A 46 -4.54 -4.85 4.95
N SER A 47 -4.02 -5.67 4.06
CA SER A 47 -2.88 -6.56 4.29
C SER A 47 -2.21 -6.89 2.96
N SER A 48 -1.17 -7.69 2.99
CA SER A 48 -0.56 -8.26 1.79
C SER A 48 -1.57 -8.94 0.86
N ALA A 49 -2.70 -9.43 1.37
CA ALA A 49 -3.76 -10.06 0.58
C ALA A 49 -4.44 -9.11 -0.42
N TYR A 50 -4.33 -7.79 -0.27
CA TYR A 50 -4.81 -6.85 -1.30
C TYR A 50 -4.18 -7.10 -2.67
N TRP A 51 -2.95 -7.60 -2.71
CA TRP A 51 -2.18 -7.84 -3.93
C TRP A 51 -2.33 -9.26 -4.50
N GLU A 52 -3.09 -10.14 -3.82
CA GLU A 52 -3.19 -11.58 -4.17
C GLU A 52 -3.53 -11.83 -5.64
N GLN A 53 -4.45 -11.04 -6.22
CA GLN A 53 -4.88 -11.21 -7.62
C GLN A 53 -3.89 -10.64 -8.64
N VAL A 54 -3.00 -9.74 -8.20
CA VAL A 54 -1.99 -9.11 -9.06
C VAL A 54 -0.70 -9.93 -9.10
N LEU A 55 -0.33 -10.59 -7.98
CA LEU A 55 0.94 -11.29 -7.84
C LEU A 55 1.21 -12.34 -8.92
N PRO A 56 0.26 -13.21 -9.32
CA PRO A 56 0.51 -14.22 -10.35
C PRO A 56 0.94 -13.62 -11.69
N GLN A 57 0.46 -12.41 -12.00
CA GLN A 57 0.78 -11.72 -13.25
C GLN A 57 2.15 -11.04 -13.21
N LEU A 58 2.67 -10.75 -12.01
CA LEU A 58 4.00 -10.20 -11.80
C LEU A 58 5.10 -11.28 -11.66
N GLU A 59 4.72 -12.57 -11.72
CA GLU A 59 5.69 -13.67 -11.67
C GLU A 59 6.71 -13.55 -12.82
N GLY A 60 7.99 -13.68 -12.47
CA GLY A 60 9.09 -13.51 -13.44
C GLY A 60 9.57 -12.07 -13.63
N ALA A 61 8.85 -11.05 -13.19
CA ALA A 61 9.30 -9.65 -13.28
C ALA A 61 10.37 -9.30 -12.24
N GLY A 62 10.41 -10.04 -11.11
CA GLY A 62 11.34 -9.85 -10.01
C GLY A 62 10.97 -10.63 -8.78
N ARG A 63 11.76 -10.47 -7.70
CA ARG A 63 11.40 -10.96 -6.36
C ARG A 63 10.33 -10.05 -5.78
N LEU A 64 9.17 -10.60 -5.47
CA LEU A 64 8.03 -9.88 -4.91
C LEU A 64 8.07 -9.94 -3.39
N ILE A 65 8.10 -8.79 -2.74
CA ILE A 65 8.03 -8.62 -1.29
C ILE A 65 6.77 -7.81 -0.96
N VAL A 66 5.85 -8.40 -0.20
CA VAL A 66 4.57 -7.79 0.13
C VAL A 66 4.38 -7.85 1.65
N PRO A 67 4.83 -6.83 2.40
CA PRO A 67 4.67 -6.82 3.85
C PRO A 67 3.24 -6.48 4.26
N ASP A 68 2.82 -7.07 5.38
CA ASP A 68 1.74 -6.52 6.19
C ASP A 68 2.33 -5.35 6.98
N LEU A 69 1.75 -4.17 6.85
CA LEU A 69 2.22 -2.98 7.56
C LEU A 69 1.97 -3.12 9.07
N ARG A 70 2.75 -2.40 9.92
CA ARG A 70 2.52 -2.38 11.38
C ARG A 70 1.04 -2.14 11.70
N GLY A 71 0.49 -2.86 12.67
CA GLY A 71 -0.92 -2.78 13.07
C GLY A 71 -1.91 -3.44 12.11
N HIS A 72 -1.44 -4.09 11.04
CA HIS A 72 -2.26 -4.70 10.01
C HIS A 72 -1.88 -6.17 9.75
N GLY A 73 -2.82 -6.94 9.24
CA GLY A 73 -2.62 -8.33 8.86
C GLY A 73 -2.01 -9.17 9.99
N ARG A 74 -0.88 -9.83 9.72
CA ARG A 74 -0.15 -10.66 10.71
C ARG A 74 1.04 -9.93 11.37
N SER A 75 1.24 -8.65 11.05
CA SER A 75 2.27 -7.83 11.68
C SER A 75 1.85 -7.37 13.07
N THR A 76 2.84 -7.12 13.93
CA THR A 76 2.57 -6.64 15.29
C THR A 76 1.95 -5.25 15.27
N SER A 77 1.03 -5.02 16.21
CA SER A 77 0.52 -3.69 16.55
C SER A 77 1.34 -3.13 17.73
N PRO A 78 2.34 -2.24 17.50
CA PRO A 78 3.06 -1.61 18.58
C PRO A 78 2.12 -0.70 19.37
N GLY A 79 2.26 -0.68 20.70
CA GLY A 79 1.39 0.10 21.59
C GLY A 79 1.60 1.62 21.54
N GLN A 80 2.02 2.19 20.41
CA GLN A 80 2.21 3.62 20.22
C GLN A 80 0.88 4.31 19.90
N PRO A 81 0.64 5.52 20.39
CA PRO A 81 -0.63 6.24 20.18
C PRO A 81 -0.82 6.73 18.74
N ILE A 82 0.29 6.89 17.98
CA ILE A 82 0.33 7.36 16.60
C ILE A 82 1.40 6.56 15.86
N TYR A 83 1.10 6.10 14.64
CA TYR A 83 2.08 5.53 13.71
C TYR A 83 2.36 6.57 12.62
N ALA A 84 3.45 7.29 12.75
CA ALA A 84 3.89 8.25 11.74
C ALA A 84 4.26 7.53 10.42
N MET A 85 4.20 8.21 9.30
CA MET A 85 4.60 7.62 8.01
C MET A 85 6.07 7.22 8.00
N GLU A 86 6.90 7.91 8.77
CA GLU A 86 8.31 7.64 9.01
C GLU A 86 8.53 6.33 9.77
N ASP A 87 7.58 5.94 10.63
CA ASP A 87 7.62 4.63 11.32
C ASP A 87 7.47 3.47 10.34
N PHE A 88 6.51 3.60 9.38
CA PHE A 88 6.34 2.60 8.32
C PHE A 88 7.56 2.54 7.40
N ALA A 89 8.15 3.70 7.07
CA ALA A 89 9.37 3.78 6.28
C ALA A 89 10.56 3.10 6.98
N SER A 90 10.69 3.28 8.29
CA SER A 90 11.74 2.65 9.09
C SER A 90 11.56 1.14 9.18
N ASP A 91 10.33 0.65 9.33
CA ASP A 91 10.02 -0.79 9.31
C ASP A 91 10.40 -1.41 7.97
N LEU A 92 10.04 -0.76 6.87
CA LEU A 92 10.40 -1.22 5.53
C LEU A 92 11.92 -1.27 5.35
N ARG A 93 12.65 -0.23 5.77
CA ARG A 93 14.12 -0.21 5.70
C ARG A 93 14.73 -1.42 6.42
N LEU A 94 14.29 -1.68 7.67
CA LEU A 94 14.79 -2.81 8.46
C LEU A 94 14.47 -4.16 7.83
N LEU A 95 13.28 -4.30 7.23
CA LEU A 95 12.91 -5.50 6.47
C LEU A 95 13.82 -5.68 5.25
N LEU A 96 14.07 -4.64 4.47
CA LEU A 96 14.92 -4.68 3.28
C LEU A 96 16.38 -5.03 3.65
N GLU A 97 16.90 -4.48 4.74
CA GLU A 97 18.22 -4.84 5.26
C GLU A 97 18.30 -6.33 5.65
N HIS A 98 17.28 -6.83 6.36
CA HIS A 98 17.17 -8.26 6.69
C HIS A 98 17.15 -9.15 5.44
N LEU A 99 16.52 -8.69 4.37
CA LEU A 99 16.40 -9.43 3.10
C LEU A 99 17.60 -9.26 2.17
N ASN A 100 18.59 -8.43 2.55
CA ASN A 100 19.72 -8.02 1.72
C ASN A 100 19.26 -7.42 0.37
N ALA A 101 18.23 -6.56 0.42
CA ALA A 101 17.70 -5.84 -0.73
C ALA A 101 18.20 -4.40 -0.71
N ASP A 102 19.17 -4.09 -1.59
CA ASP A 102 19.85 -2.79 -1.58
C ASP A 102 19.06 -1.70 -2.30
N ALA A 103 18.49 -2.01 -3.47
CA ALA A 103 17.66 -1.10 -4.23
C ALA A 103 16.38 -1.81 -4.71
N VAL A 104 15.24 -1.16 -4.53
CA VAL A 104 13.94 -1.76 -4.81
C VAL A 104 13.09 -0.89 -5.73
N THR A 105 12.22 -1.52 -6.51
CA THR A 105 11.05 -0.85 -7.09
C THR A 105 9.93 -0.90 -6.05
N LEU A 106 9.48 0.27 -5.59
CA LEU A 106 8.52 0.39 -4.51
C LEU A 106 7.18 0.94 -5.02
N PHE A 107 6.13 0.14 -4.95
CA PHE A 107 4.75 0.55 -5.24
C PHE A 107 3.94 0.63 -3.95
N GLY A 108 3.27 1.75 -3.73
CA GLY A 108 2.43 1.94 -2.54
C GLY A 108 0.99 2.30 -2.90
N HIS A 109 0.05 1.49 -2.39
CA HIS A 109 -1.38 1.74 -2.50
C HIS A 109 -1.86 2.60 -1.33
N SER A 110 -2.50 3.74 -1.60
CA SER A 110 -3.17 4.57 -0.59
C SER A 110 -2.25 4.90 0.60
N LEU A 111 -2.53 4.42 1.82
CA LEU A 111 -1.62 4.49 2.98
C LEU A 111 -0.21 4.01 2.64
N GLY A 112 -0.09 2.89 1.92
CA GLY A 112 1.20 2.38 1.46
C GLY A 112 1.96 3.39 0.61
N GLY A 113 1.27 4.23 -0.17
CA GLY A 113 1.87 5.33 -0.91
C GLY A 113 2.38 6.44 0.00
N TYR A 114 1.66 6.78 1.08
CA TYR A 114 2.16 7.75 2.07
C TYR A 114 3.43 7.26 2.78
N ALA A 115 3.43 5.97 3.16
CA ALA A 115 4.62 5.32 3.73
C ALA A 115 5.78 5.26 2.73
N SER A 116 5.49 4.98 1.46
CA SER A 116 6.48 4.95 0.37
C SER A 116 7.11 6.32 0.14
N LEU A 117 6.34 7.40 0.23
CA LEU A 117 6.87 8.77 0.11
C LEU A 117 7.77 9.15 1.29
N ALA A 118 7.42 8.73 2.51
CA ALA A 118 8.32 8.89 3.67
C ALA A 118 9.60 8.07 3.50
N PHE A 119 9.50 6.85 2.94
CA PHE A 119 10.67 6.03 2.61
C PHE A 119 11.54 6.70 1.55
N ALA A 120 10.94 7.25 0.51
CA ALA A 120 11.65 7.95 -0.57
C ALA A 120 12.40 9.20 -0.07
N GLU A 121 11.82 9.92 0.89
CA GLU A 121 12.47 11.07 1.55
C GLU A 121 13.66 10.65 2.41
N LEU A 122 13.48 9.61 3.24
CA LEU A 122 14.48 9.20 4.24
C LEU A 122 15.59 8.30 3.65
N TYR A 123 15.29 7.52 2.63
CA TYR A 123 16.17 6.48 2.08
C TYR A 123 16.17 6.48 0.53
N PRO A 124 16.44 7.62 -0.12
CA PRO A 124 16.35 7.74 -1.59
C PRO A 124 17.29 6.77 -2.31
N ASP A 125 18.44 6.47 -1.73
CA ASP A 125 19.45 5.56 -2.30
C ASP A 125 18.98 4.09 -2.34
N LYS A 126 17.90 3.76 -1.62
CA LYS A 126 17.28 2.43 -1.63
C LYS A 126 16.24 2.24 -2.74
N LEU A 127 16.01 3.26 -3.59
CA LEU A 127 15.03 3.19 -4.65
C LEU A 127 15.70 3.00 -6.02
N ALA A 128 15.25 1.97 -6.76
CA ALA A 128 15.52 1.82 -8.19
C ALA A 128 14.39 2.44 -9.04
N ALA A 129 13.14 2.34 -8.58
CA ALA A 129 11.97 2.98 -9.18
C ALA A 129 10.87 3.15 -8.12
N PHE A 130 9.89 4.00 -8.39
CA PHE A 130 8.86 4.39 -7.44
C PHE A 130 7.48 4.39 -8.09
N GLY A 131 6.41 4.06 -7.34
CA GLY A 131 5.05 4.19 -7.83
C GLY A 131 4.00 4.45 -6.75
N LEU A 132 3.05 5.32 -7.09
CA LEU A 132 1.83 5.55 -6.31
C LEU A 132 0.66 4.87 -7.02
N VAL A 133 -0.07 4.05 -6.29
CA VAL A 133 -1.30 3.41 -6.75
C VAL A 133 -2.44 3.94 -5.88
N HIS A 134 -3.36 4.72 -6.48
CA HIS A 134 -4.46 5.38 -5.76
C HIS A 134 -3.98 6.12 -4.50
N SER A 135 -2.91 6.91 -4.63
CA SER A 135 -2.30 7.62 -3.51
C SER A 135 -1.92 9.04 -3.90
N THR A 136 -1.51 9.86 -2.93
CA THR A 136 -1.16 11.25 -3.16
C THR A 136 0.03 11.68 -2.32
N ALA A 137 0.82 12.61 -2.85
CA ALA A 137 1.91 13.26 -2.10
C ALA A 137 1.43 14.44 -1.23
N LYS A 138 0.16 14.86 -1.40
CA LYS A 138 -0.43 15.98 -0.64
C LYS A 138 -0.75 15.58 0.80
N PRO A 139 -0.70 16.52 1.75
CA PRO A 139 -1.19 16.31 3.12
C PRO A 139 -2.72 16.22 3.14
N ASP A 140 -3.30 15.78 4.27
CA ASP A 140 -4.74 15.87 4.47
C ASP A 140 -5.20 17.35 4.56
N SER A 141 -6.35 17.66 3.95
CA SER A 141 -7.07 18.90 4.21
C SER A 141 -7.56 18.94 5.67
N GLU A 142 -7.95 20.11 6.17
CA GLU A 142 -8.49 20.23 7.55
C GLU A 142 -9.74 19.36 7.75
N GLU A 143 -10.59 19.24 6.74
CA GLU A 143 -11.74 18.34 6.78
C GLU A 143 -11.30 16.88 6.88
N ALA A 144 -10.35 16.46 6.05
CA ALA A 144 -9.80 15.11 6.08
C ALA A 144 -9.12 14.79 7.42
N LYS A 145 -8.37 15.73 8.00
CA LYS A 145 -7.80 15.61 9.35
C LYS A 145 -8.87 15.36 10.41
N GLY A 146 -9.97 16.11 10.37
CA GLY A 146 -11.11 15.92 11.27
C GLY A 146 -11.76 14.54 11.09
N ASN A 147 -11.84 14.05 9.86
CA ASN A 147 -12.35 12.70 9.58
C ASN A 147 -11.42 11.62 10.10
N ARG A 148 -10.07 11.82 10.08
CA ARG A 148 -9.11 10.88 10.71
C ARG A 148 -9.27 10.81 12.22
N GLU A 149 -9.53 11.92 12.89
CA GLU A 149 -9.81 11.95 14.35
C GLU A 149 -11.09 11.17 14.69
N LYS A 150 -12.16 11.41 13.94
CA LYS A 150 -13.42 10.65 14.11
C LYS A 150 -13.21 9.17 13.87
N ALA A 151 -12.44 8.80 12.83
CA ALA A 151 -12.10 7.42 12.54
C ALA A 151 -11.33 6.78 13.71
N ALA A 152 -10.29 7.45 14.21
CA ALA A 152 -9.52 6.94 15.35
C ALA A 152 -10.37 6.79 16.62
N HIS A 153 -11.30 7.72 16.87
CA HIS A 153 -12.25 7.60 17.98
C HIS A 153 -13.19 6.42 17.81
N ALA A 154 -13.83 6.29 16.64
CA ALA A 154 -14.75 5.17 16.35
C ALA A 154 -14.05 3.82 16.46
N LEU A 155 -12.84 3.67 15.94
CA LEU A 155 -12.03 2.45 16.04
C LEU A 155 -11.77 2.05 17.49
N ARG A 156 -11.53 3.01 18.39
CA ARG A 156 -11.30 2.76 19.82
C ARG A 156 -12.56 2.46 20.60
N THR A 157 -13.68 3.04 20.21
CA THR A 157 -14.95 2.93 20.97
C THR A 157 -15.87 1.85 20.45
N GLU A 158 -15.87 1.60 19.14
CA GLU A 158 -16.80 0.70 18.46
C GLU A 158 -16.08 -0.54 17.87
N GLY A 159 -14.75 -0.46 17.74
CA GLY A 159 -13.92 -1.53 17.19
C GLY A 159 -13.82 -1.51 15.67
N ILE A 160 -13.14 -2.53 15.12
CA ILE A 160 -12.79 -2.59 13.71
C ILE A 160 -13.98 -2.92 12.78
N ALA A 161 -14.94 -3.75 13.25
CA ALA A 161 -15.98 -4.31 12.38
C ALA A 161 -16.90 -3.22 11.79
N PRO A 162 -17.58 -2.35 12.57
CA PRO A 162 -18.44 -1.32 11.99
C PRO A 162 -17.65 -0.33 11.14
N PHE A 163 -16.37 -0.10 11.48
CA PHE A 163 -15.51 0.79 10.72
C PHE A 163 -15.23 0.27 9.31
N VAL A 164 -14.76 -0.98 9.16
CA VAL A 164 -14.44 -1.55 7.84
C VAL A 164 -15.69 -1.81 7.01
N GLU A 165 -16.80 -2.23 7.62
CA GLU A 165 -18.08 -2.38 6.93
C GLU A 165 -18.58 -1.05 6.35
N GLY A 166 -18.34 0.07 7.01
CA GLY A 166 -18.67 1.40 6.52
C GLY A 166 -17.65 1.99 5.54
N LEU A 167 -16.39 1.59 5.62
CA LEU A 167 -15.30 2.09 4.77
C LEU A 167 -15.24 1.36 3.43
N VAL A 168 -15.16 0.03 3.45
CA VAL A 168 -14.78 -0.78 2.30
C VAL A 168 -15.68 -0.58 1.07
N PRO A 169 -17.03 -0.53 1.19
CA PRO A 169 -17.87 -0.28 0.01
C PRO A 169 -17.57 1.05 -0.71
N LYS A 170 -17.06 2.05 0.02
CA LYS A 170 -16.70 3.37 -0.54
C LYS A 170 -15.39 3.36 -1.33
N LEU A 171 -14.56 2.32 -1.17
CA LEU A 171 -13.32 2.15 -1.91
C LEU A 171 -13.56 1.68 -3.34
N PHE A 172 -14.68 1.04 -3.62
CA PHE A 172 -15.03 0.56 -4.95
C PHE A 172 -15.74 1.63 -5.79
N ALA A 173 -15.55 1.56 -7.10
CA ALA A 173 -16.37 2.34 -8.04
C ALA A 173 -17.86 2.14 -7.75
N PRO A 174 -18.72 3.17 -7.89
CA PRO A 174 -20.15 3.04 -7.60
C PRO A 174 -20.82 1.86 -8.30
N SER A 175 -20.47 1.61 -9.58
CA SER A 175 -20.96 0.49 -10.38
C SER A 175 -20.51 -0.89 -9.87
N HIS A 176 -19.38 -0.96 -9.18
CA HIS A 176 -18.80 -2.22 -8.69
C HIS A 176 -19.32 -2.65 -7.31
N ARG A 177 -19.93 -1.76 -6.54
CA ARG A 177 -20.40 -2.07 -5.17
C ARG A 177 -21.36 -3.24 -5.11
N GLU A 178 -22.26 -3.34 -6.09
CA GLU A 178 -23.22 -4.44 -6.17
C GLU A 178 -22.71 -5.58 -7.07
N SER A 179 -22.18 -5.25 -8.25
CA SER A 179 -21.71 -6.25 -9.22
C SER A 179 -20.51 -7.06 -8.72
N MET A 180 -19.69 -6.49 -7.81
CA MET A 180 -18.54 -7.12 -7.18
C MET A 180 -18.75 -7.35 -5.67
N SER A 181 -19.99 -7.61 -5.23
CA SER A 181 -20.33 -7.77 -3.81
C SER A 181 -19.53 -8.89 -3.09
N GLY A 182 -19.13 -9.93 -3.83
CA GLY A 182 -18.25 -10.97 -3.31
C GLY A 182 -16.85 -10.45 -2.98
N GLN A 183 -16.27 -9.64 -3.87
CA GLN A 183 -14.97 -8.99 -3.66
C GLN A 183 -15.05 -7.95 -2.53
N VAL A 184 -16.10 -7.14 -2.50
CA VAL A 184 -16.35 -6.19 -1.39
C VAL A 184 -16.34 -6.93 -0.05
N LYS A 185 -17.04 -8.07 0.04
CA LYS A 185 -17.04 -8.91 1.24
C LYS A 185 -15.65 -9.45 1.58
N SER A 186 -14.90 -9.91 0.58
CA SER A 186 -13.53 -10.40 0.82
C SER A 186 -12.62 -9.30 1.37
N ILE A 187 -12.75 -8.07 0.89
CA ILE A 187 -11.97 -6.93 1.41
C ILE A 187 -12.42 -6.54 2.83
N ILE A 188 -13.72 -6.63 3.15
CA ILE A 188 -14.20 -6.50 4.53
C ILE A 188 -13.55 -7.57 5.42
N ASP A 189 -13.56 -8.84 5.00
CA ASP A 189 -12.99 -9.95 5.76
C ASP A 189 -11.47 -9.74 6.02
N ILE A 190 -10.72 -9.19 5.05
CA ILE A 190 -9.33 -8.77 5.24
C ILE A 190 -9.25 -7.66 6.29
N GLY A 191 -10.06 -6.63 6.15
CA GLY A 191 -10.07 -5.48 7.07
C GLY A 191 -10.37 -5.84 8.52
N LEU A 192 -11.25 -6.84 8.74
CA LEU A 192 -11.55 -7.39 10.07
C LEU A 192 -10.32 -8.03 10.76
N GLY A 193 -9.26 -8.33 10.01
CA GLY A 193 -7.98 -8.79 10.56
C GLY A 193 -7.09 -7.68 11.11
N THR A 194 -7.46 -6.41 10.93
CA THR A 194 -6.68 -5.26 11.42
C THR A 194 -6.93 -5.02 12.91
N ASP A 195 -5.86 -4.78 13.67
CA ASP A 195 -5.97 -4.38 15.08
C ASP A 195 -6.60 -2.99 15.19
N ALA A 196 -7.65 -2.85 16.00
CA ALA A 196 -8.41 -1.59 16.10
C ALA A 196 -7.56 -0.44 16.65
N GLU A 197 -6.71 -0.68 17.66
CA GLU A 197 -5.79 0.34 18.19
C GLU A 197 -4.70 0.69 17.17
N GLY A 198 -4.18 -0.32 16.44
CA GLY A 198 -3.24 -0.12 15.34
C GLY A 198 -3.84 0.71 14.21
N ALA A 199 -5.09 0.44 13.84
CA ALA A 199 -5.83 1.23 12.86
C ALA A 199 -6.05 2.68 13.35
N ALA A 200 -6.42 2.87 14.62
CA ALA A 200 -6.58 4.20 15.21
C ALA A 200 -5.26 4.99 15.21
N ALA A 201 -4.15 4.36 15.61
CA ALA A 201 -2.82 4.96 15.58
C ALA A 201 -2.38 5.31 14.14
N THR A 202 -2.71 4.46 13.17
CA THR A 202 -2.47 4.69 11.73
C THR A 202 -3.29 5.86 11.22
N ALA A 203 -4.58 5.96 11.57
CA ALA A 203 -5.44 7.09 11.18
C ALA A 203 -4.87 8.44 11.66
N LEU A 204 -4.37 8.47 12.90
CA LEU A 204 -3.72 9.67 13.45
C LEU A 204 -2.37 9.95 12.76
N GLY A 205 -1.61 8.94 12.36
CA GLY A 205 -0.40 9.11 11.56
C GLY A 205 -0.70 9.68 10.16
N MET A 206 -1.75 9.18 9.50
CA MET A 206 -2.21 9.75 8.22
C MET A 206 -2.63 11.21 8.37
N LYS A 207 -3.33 11.57 9.47
CA LYS A 207 -3.68 12.97 9.80
C LYS A 207 -2.44 13.86 9.89
N ALA A 208 -1.38 13.36 10.50
CA ALA A 208 -0.15 14.12 10.77
C ALA A 208 0.84 14.15 9.59
N ARG A 209 0.54 13.41 8.49
CA ARG A 209 1.50 13.30 7.38
C ARG A 209 1.84 14.65 6.76
N LEU A 210 3.10 14.79 6.39
CA LEU A 210 3.63 15.99 5.76
C LEU A 210 3.24 16.08 4.28
N ASP A 211 3.33 17.29 3.72
CA ASP A 211 3.34 17.50 2.27
C ASP A 211 4.65 16.95 1.71
N ARG A 212 4.56 15.97 0.80
CA ARG A 212 5.69 15.35 0.12
C ARG A 212 5.64 15.52 -1.41
N THR A 213 4.91 16.53 -1.88
CA THR A 213 4.88 16.87 -3.30
C THR A 213 6.28 17.19 -3.82
N GLY A 214 7.06 17.98 -3.05
CA GLY A 214 8.46 18.26 -3.38
C GLY A 214 9.38 17.03 -3.36
N VAL A 215 9.10 16.04 -2.50
CA VAL A 215 9.82 14.76 -2.51
C VAL A 215 9.52 14.00 -3.81
N LEU A 216 8.22 13.86 -4.15
CA LEU A 216 7.81 13.17 -5.37
C LEU A 216 8.40 13.81 -6.63
N ASP A 217 8.40 15.15 -6.71
CA ASP A 217 8.97 15.89 -7.83
C ASP A 217 10.49 15.72 -7.93
N GLY A 218 11.17 15.71 -6.80
CA GLY A 218 12.65 15.66 -6.70
C GLY A 218 13.25 14.26 -6.88
N LEU A 219 12.45 13.20 -7.00
CA LEU A 219 12.98 11.85 -7.19
C LEU A 219 13.76 11.74 -8.50
N SER A 220 14.98 11.22 -8.42
CA SER A 220 15.84 10.97 -9.59
C SER A 220 15.53 9.65 -10.31
N VAL A 221 14.66 8.82 -9.74
CA VAL A 221 14.28 7.51 -10.27
C VAL A 221 12.99 7.60 -11.09
N PRO A 222 12.72 6.63 -12.00
CA PRO A 222 11.45 6.52 -12.71
C PRO A 222 10.25 6.42 -11.75
N ARG A 223 9.15 7.06 -12.12
CA ARG A 223 7.91 7.12 -11.30
C ARG A 223 6.71 6.69 -12.11
N LEU A 224 5.85 5.87 -11.49
CA LEU A 224 4.54 5.49 -12.01
C LEU A 224 3.45 6.03 -11.08
N LEU A 225 2.47 6.73 -11.62
CA LEU A 225 1.29 7.21 -10.90
C LEU A 225 0.06 6.55 -11.51
N VAL A 226 -0.66 5.74 -10.72
CA VAL A 226 -1.87 5.04 -11.15
C VAL A 226 -3.06 5.58 -10.37
N ALA A 227 -4.12 5.97 -11.07
CA ALA A 227 -5.37 6.43 -10.50
C ALA A 227 -6.57 5.72 -11.14
N GLY A 228 -7.65 5.55 -10.39
CA GLY A 228 -8.95 5.12 -10.91
C GLY A 228 -9.80 6.32 -11.29
N ALA A 229 -10.46 6.26 -12.44
CA ALA A 229 -11.30 7.37 -12.91
C ALA A 229 -12.49 7.64 -11.98
N GLU A 230 -12.98 6.58 -11.28
CA GLU A 230 -14.09 6.65 -10.32
C GLU A 230 -13.62 6.58 -8.86
N ASP A 231 -12.34 6.88 -8.58
CA ASP A 231 -11.82 6.89 -7.21
C ASP A 231 -12.41 8.06 -6.42
N GLY A 232 -13.37 7.74 -5.55
CA GLY A 232 -14.03 8.70 -4.66
C GLY A 232 -13.23 9.04 -3.40
N VAL A 233 -12.09 8.35 -3.15
CA VAL A 233 -11.22 8.58 -1.99
C VAL A 233 -10.06 9.50 -2.35
N ILE A 234 -9.37 9.20 -3.44
CA ILE A 234 -8.27 10.02 -3.97
C ILE A 234 -8.53 10.25 -5.47
N PRO A 235 -9.21 11.34 -5.83
CA PRO A 235 -9.46 11.69 -7.22
C PRO A 235 -8.16 11.77 -8.04
N PRO A 236 -8.18 11.44 -9.35
CA PRO A 236 -6.99 11.40 -10.21
C PRO A 236 -6.12 12.67 -10.15
N ALA A 237 -6.73 13.86 -10.04
CA ALA A 237 -6.02 15.13 -9.90
C ALA A 237 -5.19 15.27 -8.60
N ASN A 238 -5.44 14.41 -7.61
CA ASN A 238 -4.63 14.36 -6.40
C ASN A 238 -3.51 13.31 -6.48
N THR A 239 -3.60 12.35 -7.39
CA THR A 239 -2.54 11.39 -7.70
C THR A 239 -1.56 11.97 -8.71
N PHE A 240 -2.06 12.57 -9.80
CA PHE A 240 -1.26 13.14 -10.88
C PHE A 240 -0.77 14.55 -10.54
N THR A 241 0.11 14.65 -9.54
CA THR A 241 0.63 15.93 -9.02
C THR A 241 2.00 16.31 -9.57
N THR A 242 2.63 15.43 -10.33
CA THR A 242 3.93 15.64 -10.98
C THR A 242 3.91 15.09 -12.40
N ASP A 243 4.73 15.64 -13.29
CA ASP A 243 4.91 15.22 -14.68
C ASP A 243 6.40 15.23 -15.06
N GLY A 244 6.71 14.94 -16.31
CA GLY A 244 8.06 14.99 -16.86
C GLY A 244 8.56 13.65 -17.41
N PRO A 245 9.80 13.62 -17.95
CA PRO A 245 10.31 12.49 -18.74
C PRO A 245 10.51 11.19 -17.94
N GLN A 246 10.54 11.26 -16.63
CA GLN A 246 10.64 10.09 -15.74
C GLN A 246 9.32 9.73 -15.07
N VAL A 247 8.22 10.39 -15.44
CA VAL A 247 6.90 10.17 -14.86
C VAL A 247 5.99 9.51 -15.88
N THR A 248 5.43 8.36 -15.51
CA THR A 248 4.34 7.70 -16.24
C THR A 248 3.08 7.88 -15.45
N GLN A 249 2.02 8.38 -16.07
CA GLN A 249 0.69 8.46 -15.48
C GLN A 249 -0.22 7.46 -16.17
N SER A 250 -0.99 6.70 -15.40
CA SER A 250 -1.97 5.73 -15.89
C SER A 250 -3.32 5.96 -15.22
N LEU A 251 -4.35 6.23 -16.02
CA LEU A 251 -5.74 6.33 -15.58
C LEU A 251 -6.47 5.03 -15.93
N LEU A 252 -6.98 4.36 -14.91
CA LEU A 252 -7.81 3.16 -15.07
C LEU A 252 -9.28 3.57 -15.12
N GLU A 253 -9.85 3.53 -16.33
CA GLU A 253 -11.28 3.74 -16.53
C GLU A 253 -12.11 2.66 -15.82
N ASP A 254 -13.35 2.96 -15.45
CA ASP A 254 -14.26 2.04 -14.76
C ASP A 254 -13.61 1.41 -13.49
N CYS A 255 -12.89 2.20 -12.72
CA CYS A 255 -12.15 1.73 -11.56
C CYS A 255 -12.19 2.76 -10.42
N GLY A 256 -12.47 2.29 -9.22
CA GLY A 256 -12.43 3.06 -7.99
C GLY A 256 -11.04 3.07 -7.36
N HIS A 257 -11.00 2.94 -6.02
CA HIS A 257 -9.77 2.99 -5.21
C HIS A 257 -9.05 1.64 -5.10
N MET A 258 -9.65 0.55 -5.60
CA MET A 258 -9.18 -0.84 -5.37
C MET A 258 -8.84 -1.55 -6.70
N SER A 259 -8.04 -0.92 -7.57
CA SER A 259 -7.70 -1.52 -8.87
C SER A 259 -7.08 -2.91 -8.77
N MET A 260 -6.39 -3.24 -7.68
CA MET A 260 -5.83 -4.57 -7.42
C MET A 260 -6.91 -5.66 -7.27
N VAL A 261 -8.19 -5.23 -7.13
CA VAL A 261 -9.37 -6.11 -7.00
C VAL A 261 -10.38 -5.83 -8.10
N GLU A 262 -10.58 -4.55 -8.46
CA GLU A 262 -11.55 -4.14 -9.48
C GLU A 262 -11.07 -4.40 -10.90
N ALA A 263 -9.76 -4.31 -11.15
CA ALA A 263 -9.15 -4.46 -12.47
C ALA A 263 -7.72 -5.03 -12.35
N PRO A 264 -7.50 -6.20 -11.71
CA PRO A 264 -6.17 -6.72 -11.38
C PRO A 264 -5.29 -6.93 -12.61
N GLU A 265 -5.85 -7.40 -13.73
CA GLU A 265 -5.12 -7.61 -14.98
C GLU A 265 -4.62 -6.28 -15.58
N ARG A 266 -5.48 -5.25 -15.53
CA ARG A 266 -5.12 -3.91 -16.05
C ARG A 266 -4.06 -3.26 -15.19
N LEU A 267 -4.20 -3.33 -13.85
CA LEU A 267 -3.17 -2.83 -12.94
C LEU A 267 -1.84 -3.56 -13.17
N ALA A 268 -1.86 -4.89 -13.23
CA ALA A 268 -0.66 -5.68 -13.48
C ALA A 268 0.02 -5.30 -14.81
N ALA A 269 -0.75 -5.08 -15.87
CA ALA A 269 -0.23 -4.65 -17.16
C ALA A 269 0.50 -3.30 -17.07
N GLU A 270 -0.05 -2.32 -16.34
CA GLU A 270 0.59 -1.02 -16.11
C GLU A 270 1.90 -1.17 -15.31
N LEU A 271 1.89 -1.98 -14.25
CA LEU A 271 3.09 -2.25 -13.46
C LEU A 271 4.17 -2.94 -14.31
N LEU A 272 3.81 -3.95 -15.11
CA LEU A 272 4.74 -4.66 -15.98
C LEU A 272 5.30 -3.76 -17.08
N ALA A 273 4.47 -2.97 -17.75
CA ALA A 273 4.93 -2.02 -18.77
C ALA A 273 5.94 -1.02 -18.20
N PHE A 274 5.68 -0.50 -16.99
CA PHE A 274 6.59 0.37 -16.29
C PHE A 274 7.90 -0.32 -15.91
N LEU A 275 7.84 -1.54 -15.38
CA LEU A 275 9.00 -2.35 -15.02
C LEU A 275 9.87 -2.68 -16.26
N ASP A 276 9.24 -2.98 -17.39
CA ASP A 276 9.90 -3.32 -18.64
C ASP A 276 10.61 -2.10 -19.27
N ALA A 277 9.96 -0.94 -19.23
CA ALA A 277 10.54 0.32 -19.71
C ALA A 277 11.78 0.78 -18.90
N ASN A 278 11.95 0.23 -17.67
CA ASN A 278 12.99 0.63 -16.74
C ASN A 278 13.92 -0.53 -16.34
N LYS A 279 14.09 -1.55 -17.19
CA LYS A 279 14.93 -2.75 -16.92
C LYS A 279 16.42 -2.48 -16.77
N HIS A 280 16.91 -1.36 -17.30
CA HIS A 280 18.35 -1.06 -17.45
C HIS A 280 18.79 0.22 -16.75
N LYS A 281 18.00 0.70 -15.80
CA LYS A 281 18.35 1.92 -15.04
C LYS A 281 18.79 1.59 -13.63
#